data_707e1ba6e8a6662c24bbd5ca41a2d5e5
#
_entry.id   707e1ba6e8a6662c24bbd5ca41a2d5e5
#
_cell.length_a   1.000
_cell.length_b   1.000
_cell.length_c   1.000
_cell.angle_alpha   90.00
_cell.angle_beta   90.00
_cell.angle_gamma   90.00
#
_symmetry.space_group_name_H-M   'P 1'
#
loop_
_entity.id
_entity.type
_entity.pdbx_description
1 polymer ?
#
loop_
_entity_poly.entity_id
_entity_poly.type
_entity_poly.pdbx_seq_one_letter_code
_entity_poly.pdbx_strand_id
1 'polypeptide(L)'
;MFRHFVRWIALTLVLTSFSAAQTKPRARDLGVPFDGTPGPNNAITDVTGVEVGHTTLISGEGKLVVGKGPVRTGVTAILPRGRNSSDAVFAGWFTLNGNGEMTGTTWVDDSGFLDGPVMITNTHSVGVVRDAVIAWKVKHGAADNEGYWWSLPVVAETYDGYLNDINGFHVKPEDAWHAIDSAHAGPVEEGSVGGGTGMICNEFKGGIGTSSRVLDAKDGGYTVGVLVQCNYGSRQQLRIAGINVGREIPEHTVWQNDVGSIIVVVATDAPLIPTQLKRIAKKVSLGLGRDGSYSGDESGDIFIAFSTANPDAISPKGIHQLTMMPNDSLDPIFLATVQATEEAVVNAMVAADTMTGINNHTVVGLPHDRLREVLKNHNQLGQDKPK
;
A
#
# COMPACT_ATOMS: atom_id res chain seq x y z
N MET A 1 -24.79 7.45 74.58
CA MET A 1 -23.39 7.22 74.25
C MET A 1 -23.34 6.67 72.81
N PHE A 2 -23.37 7.54 71.81
CA PHE A 2 -23.36 7.17 70.40
C PHE A 2 -21.98 7.44 69.81
N ARG A 3 -21.31 6.39 69.30
CA ARG A 3 -20.03 6.48 68.61
C ARG A 3 -20.30 6.52 67.09
N HIS A 4 -20.00 7.65 66.43
CA HIS A 4 -19.99 7.78 64.97
C HIS A 4 -18.69 7.19 64.41
N PHE A 5 -18.85 6.18 63.53
CA PHE A 5 -17.76 5.63 62.69
C PHE A 5 -17.78 6.38 61.34
N VAL A 6 -16.77 7.22 61.11
CA VAL A 6 -16.54 7.85 59.82
C VAL A 6 -15.71 6.90 59.01
N ARG A 7 -16.26 6.34 57.89
CA ARG A 7 -15.54 5.57 56.93
C ARG A 7 -14.97 6.53 55.86
N TRP A 8 -13.62 6.58 55.78
CA TRP A 8 -12.92 7.22 54.69
C TRP A 8 -12.90 6.27 53.49
N ILE A 9 -13.51 6.65 52.36
CA ILE A 9 -13.37 5.96 51.04
C ILE A 9 -12.22 6.67 50.37
N ALA A 10 -11.10 5.95 50.22
CA ALA A 10 -9.98 6.38 49.38
C ALA A 10 -10.33 6.09 47.91
N LEU A 11 -10.56 7.13 47.15
CA LEU A 11 -10.80 7.06 45.70
C LEU A 11 -9.42 6.95 45.02
N THR A 12 -9.02 5.76 44.61
CA THR A 12 -7.78 5.53 43.85
C THR A 12 -8.05 5.93 42.38
N LEU A 13 -7.51 7.08 41.98
CA LEU A 13 -7.53 7.52 40.60
C LEU A 13 -6.52 6.69 39.79
N VAL A 14 -6.98 5.73 38.99
CA VAL A 14 -6.12 4.99 38.04
C VAL A 14 -5.94 5.92 36.84
N LEU A 15 -4.77 6.57 36.77
CA LEU A 15 -4.30 7.27 35.57
C LEU A 15 -3.89 6.22 34.53
N THR A 16 -4.77 5.92 33.59
CA THR A 16 -4.42 5.19 32.37
C THR A 16 -3.60 6.13 31.49
N SER A 17 -2.28 5.97 31.51
CA SER A 17 -1.39 6.59 30.55
C SER A 17 -1.68 5.99 29.18
N PHE A 18 -2.43 6.71 28.33
CA PHE A 18 -2.40 6.43 26.90
C PHE A 18 -0.99 6.78 26.41
N SER A 19 -0.15 5.78 26.21
CA SER A 19 1.07 5.92 25.43
C SER A 19 0.61 6.17 24.01
N ALA A 20 0.67 7.43 23.55
CA ALA A 20 0.54 7.72 22.13
C ALA A 20 1.68 6.96 21.45
N ALA A 21 1.36 5.96 20.64
CA ALA A 21 2.33 5.29 19.79
C ALA A 21 3.00 6.39 18.97
N GLN A 22 4.32 6.50 19.07
CA GLN A 22 5.09 7.49 18.33
C GLN A 22 4.87 7.17 16.84
N THR A 23 4.15 8.04 16.14
CA THR A 23 3.92 7.88 14.70
C THR A 23 5.28 7.96 14.02
N LYS A 24 5.58 6.97 13.18
CA LYS A 24 6.82 6.96 12.38
C LYS A 24 6.86 8.20 11.49
N PRO A 25 8.04 8.81 11.29
CA PRO A 25 8.16 9.96 10.40
C PRO A 25 7.85 9.55 8.96
N ARG A 26 7.30 10.47 8.21
CA ARG A 26 7.12 10.35 6.76
C ARG A 26 8.16 11.20 6.03
N ALA A 27 8.31 11.00 4.73
CA ALA A 27 9.33 11.69 3.95
C ALA A 27 9.20 13.22 4.03
N ARG A 28 7.99 13.78 4.06
CA ARG A 28 7.76 15.22 4.26
C ARG A 28 8.21 15.70 5.63
N ASP A 29 8.08 14.89 6.67
CA ASP A 29 8.54 15.22 8.03
C ASP A 29 10.08 15.32 8.10
N LEU A 30 10.77 14.62 7.21
CA LEU A 30 12.22 14.71 7.04
C LEU A 30 12.67 15.91 6.16
N GLY A 31 11.73 16.69 5.63
CA GLY A 31 11.98 17.81 4.75
C GLY A 31 12.20 17.41 3.28
N VAL A 32 11.81 16.20 2.85
CA VAL A 32 11.83 15.81 1.44
C VAL A 32 10.75 16.61 0.70
N PRO A 33 11.10 17.38 -0.36
CA PRO A 33 10.13 18.14 -1.13
C PRO A 33 9.39 17.24 -2.11
N PHE A 34 8.08 17.39 -2.17
CA PHE A 34 7.24 16.75 -3.18
C PHE A 34 6.26 17.75 -3.75
N ASP A 35 6.01 17.65 -5.05
CA ASP A 35 5.03 18.45 -5.76
C ASP A 35 3.58 18.02 -5.45
N GLY A 36 2.66 18.96 -5.68
CA GLY A 36 1.22 18.76 -5.49
C GLY A 36 0.76 18.87 -4.05
N THR A 37 -0.55 18.99 -3.87
CA THR A 37 -1.20 19.19 -2.57
C THR A 37 -1.67 17.85 -2.02
N PRO A 38 -1.12 17.36 -0.89
CA PRO A 38 -1.62 16.13 -0.28
C PRO A 38 -3.00 16.34 0.35
N GLY A 39 -3.80 15.26 0.43
CA GLY A 39 -5.00 15.24 1.26
C GLY A 39 -4.68 15.20 2.76
N PRO A 40 -5.72 15.18 3.62
CA PRO A 40 -5.56 15.27 5.08
C PRO A 40 -4.66 14.21 5.71
N ASN A 41 -4.74 12.98 5.22
CA ASN A 41 -3.92 11.85 5.68
C ASN A 41 -2.69 11.63 4.80
N ASN A 42 -2.64 12.29 3.64
CA ASN A 42 -1.67 12.02 2.59
C ASN A 42 -1.57 10.50 2.30
N ALA A 43 -2.70 9.83 2.14
CA ALA A 43 -2.83 8.39 2.01
C ALA A 43 -3.91 8.02 0.98
N ILE A 44 -3.91 6.78 0.50
CA ILE A 44 -4.91 6.26 -0.42
C ILE A 44 -6.35 6.40 0.15
N THR A 45 -6.48 6.36 1.46
CA THR A 45 -7.72 6.54 2.21
C THR A 45 -8.29 7.98 2.20
N ASP A 46 -7.58 8.94 1.63
CA ASP A 46 -8.14 10.28 1.35
C ASP A 46 -9.18 10.23 0.23
N VAL A 47 -9.16 9.17 -0.58
CA VAL A 47 -10.26 8.88 -1.52
C VAL A 47 -11.43 8.31 -0.73
N THR A 48 -12.54 9.03 -0.74
CA THR A 48 -13.73 8.71 0.07
C THR A 48 -14.22 7.28 -0.17
N GLY A 49 -14.40 6.55 0.92
CA GLY A 49 -14.85 5.16 0.94
C GLY A 49 -13.74 4.13 0.94
N VAL A 50 -12.51 4.51 0.62
CA VAL A 50 -11.37 3.59 0.64
C VAL A 50 -10.94 3.29 2.08
N GLU A 51 -10.83 2.00 2.40
CA GLU A 51 -10.31 1.51 3.67
C GLU A 51 -9.09 0.59 3.44
N VAL A 52 -8.14 0.60 4.39
CA VAL A 52 -6.93 -0.23 4.36
C VAL A 52 -6.76 -0.96 5.68
N GLY A 53 -6.40 -2.25 5.61
CA GLY A 53 -6.09 -3.04 6.78
C GLY A 53 -4.90 -3.97 6.56
N HIS A 54 -4.25 -4.37 7.66
CA HIS A 54 -3.02 -5.16 7.63
C HIS A 54 -3.08 -6.32 8.62
N THR A 55 -2.43 -7.43 8.23
CA THR A 55 -2.00 -8.48 9.13
C THR A 55 -0.50 -8.67 8.99
N THR A 56 0.24 -8.42 10.06
CA THR A 56 1.70 -8.50 10.09
C THR A 56 2.14 -9.74 10.85
N LEU A 57 2.97 -10.60 10.23
CA LEU A 57 3.48 -11.83 10.81
C LEU A 57 4.99 -11.74 10.99
N ILE A 58 5.43 -11.59 12.25
CA ILE A 58 6.83 -11.54 12.64
C ILE A 58 7.07 -12.54 13.77
N SER A 59 7.91 -13.55 13.53
CA SER A 59 8.30 -14.50 14.57
C SER A 59 9.61 -15.21 14.24
N GLY A 60 10.28 -15.75 15.27
CA GLY A 60 11.49 -16.52 15.15
C GLY A 60 12.72 -15.70 14.76
N GLU A 61 13.90 -16.30 14.96
CA GLU A 61 15.23 -15.73 14.67
C GLU A 61 16.20 -16.83 14.25
N GLY A 62 17.34 -16.45 13.64
CA GLY A 62 18.45 -17.34 13.33
C GLY A 62 18.31 -18.09 12.01
N LYS A 63 18.72 -19.36 11.99
CA LYS A 63 18.75 -20.16 10.77
C LYS A 63 17.37 -20.51 10.25
N LEU A 64 17.22 -20.52 8.94
CA LEU A 64 16.01 -21.00 8.29
C LEU A 64 15.73 -22.47 8.64
N VAL A 65 14.52 -22.70 9.13
CA VAL A 65 13.93 -24.04 9.26
C VAL A 65 12.54 -23.97 8.60
N VAL A 66 12.42 -24.55 7.40
CA VAL A 66 11.19 -24.50 6.61
C VAL A 66 9.99 -24.99 7.44
N GLY A 67 8.93 -24.20 7.46
CA GLY A 67 7.73 -24.42 8.28
C GLY A 67 7.82 -23.95 9.73
N LYS A 68 8.99 -23.43 10.16
CA LYS A 68 9.18 -22.88 11.51
C LYS A 68 9.63 -21.41 11.51
N GLY A 69 10.22 -20.95 10.41
CA GLY A 69 10.68 -19.57 10.26
C GLY A 69 12.19 -19.40 10.25
N PRO A 70 12.71 -18.19 10.46
CA PRO A 70 12.02 -16.92 10.82
C PRO A 70 10.95 -16.48 9.84
N VAL A 71 9.86 -15.88 10.37
CA VAL A 71 8.70 -15.36 9.60
C VAL A 71 8.77 -13.85 9.53
N ARG A 72 8.69 -13.29 8.32
CA ARG A 72 8.68 -11.84 8.03
C ARG A 72 7.77 -11.59 6.83
N THR A 73 6.44 -11.70 7.04
CA THR A 73 5.44 -11.66 5.97
C THR A 73 4.12 -11.06 6.48
N GLY A 74 3.09 -11.09 5.66
CA GLY A 74 1.75 -10.64 6.04
C GLY A 74 0.82 -10.44 4.86
N VAL A 75 -0.29 -9.77 5.13
CA VAL A 75 -1.35 -9.47 4.16
C VAL A 75 -1.80 -8.02 4.33
N THR A 76 -1.97 -7.32 3.20
CA THR A 76 -2.59 -5.98 3.14
C THR A 76 -3.88 -6.08 2.34
N ALA A 77 -4.97 -5.48 2.85
CA ALA A 77 -6.26 -5.37 2.19
C ALA A 77 -6.55 -3.91 1.87
N ILE A 78 -6.95 -3.62 0.62
CA ILE A 78 -7.45 -2.32 0.18
C ILE A 78 -8.89 -2.53 -0.29
N LEU A 79 -9.85 -1.89 0.38
CA LEU A 79 -11.27 -2.00 0.11
C LEU A 79 -11.78 -0.73 -0.59
N PRO A 80 -12.16 -0.79 -1.86
CA PRO A 80 -12.53 0.41 -2.64
C PRO A 80 -13.70 1.21 -2.09
N ARG A 81 -14.67 0.53 -1.44
CA ARG A 81 -15.86 1.15 -0.84
C ARG A 81 -16.06 0.74 0.62
N GLY A 82 -14.96 0.36 1.31
CA GLY A 82 -15.01 -0.14 2.68
C GLY A 82 -15.65 -1.52 2.78
N ARG A 83 -15.53 -2.12 3.97
CA ARG A 83 -15.95 -3.51 4.21
C ARG A 83 -17.47 -3.73 4.27
N ASN A 84 -18.24 -2.67 4.39
CA ASN A 84 -19.71 -2.75 4.47
C ASN A 84 -20.40 -2.63 3.12
N SER A 85 -19.66 -2.47 2.02
CA SER A 85 -20.18 -2.35 0.67
C SER A 85 -19.79 -3.56 -0.17
N SER A 86 -20.74 -4.07 -0.93
CA SER A 86 -20.53 -5.09 -1.98
C SER A 86 -20.55 -4.49 -3.38
N ASP A 87 -20.68 -3.16 -3.50
CA ASP A 87 -20.72 -2.48 -4.80
C ASP A 87 -19.34 -2.46 -5.44
N ALA A 88 -19.25 -3.00 -6.66
CA ALA A 88 -18.03 -3.00 -7.44
C ALA A 88 -17.68 -1.61 -7.96
N VAL A 89 -16.42 -1.40 -8.27
CA VAL A 89 -15.92 -0.14 -8.83
C VAL A 89 -15.38 -0.35 -10.25
N PHE A 90 -15.44 0.68 -11.09
CA PHE A 90 -14.68 0.65 -12.33
C PHE A 90 -13.19 0.55 -12.05
N ALA A 91 -12.50 -0.30 -12.81
CA ALA A 91 -11.07 -0.51 -12.68
C ALA A 91 -10.38 -0.71 -14.02
N GLY A 92 -9.06 -0.54 -14.01
CA GLY A 92 -8.16 -0.89 -15.10
C GLY A 92 -6.78 -1.21 -14.55
N TRP A 93 -6.07 -2.12 -15.19
CA TRP A 93 -4.76 -2.58 -14.73
C TRP A 93 -3.72 -2.47 -15.84
N PHE A 94 -2.45 -2.54 -15.45
CA PHE A 94 -1.32 -2.50 -16.37
C PHE A 94 -0.13 -3.26 -15.80
N THR A 95 0.48 -4.11 -16.59
CA THR A 95 1.76 -4.76 -16.31
C THR A 95 2.85 -4.00 -17.04
N LEU A 96 3.78 -3.39 -16.30
CA LEU A 96 4.98 -2.79 -16.86
C LEU A 96 6.01 -3.87 -17.13
N ASN A 97 6.20 -4.81 -16.18
CA ASN A 97 7.03 -5.98 -16.30
C ASN A 97 6.37 -7.16 -15.56
N GLY A 98 6.43 -8.36 -16.11
CA GLY A 98 5.51 -9.45 -15.81
C GLY A 98 6.06 -10.57 -14.93
N ASN A 99 7.22 -10.43 -14.29
CA ASN A 99 7.73 -11.44 -13.36
C ASN A 99 7.05 -11.33 -11.99
N GLY A 100 5.71 -11.48 -11.97
CA GLY A 100 4.86 -11.36 -10.78
C GLY A 100 3.43 -11.79 -11.07
N GLU A 101 2.58 -11.80 -10.06
CA GLU A 101 1.20 -12.22 -10.19
C GLU A 101 0.21 -11.19 -9.62
N MET A 102 -0.91 -11.02 -10.34
CA MET A 102 -2.12 -10.36 -9.86
C MET A 102 -3.32 -11.13 -10.40
N THR A 103 -4.02 -11.85 -9.53
CA THR A 103 -5.18 -12.65 -9.92
C THR A 103 -6.38 -11.78 -10.28
N GLY A 104 -7.39 -12.33 -10.95
CA GLY A 104 -8.64 -11.63 -11.27
C GLY A 104 -8.55 -10.56 -12.36
N THR A 105 -7.35 -10.24 -12.85
CA THR A 105 -7.11 -9.18 -13.83
C THR A 105 -7.75 -9.44 -15.19
N THR A 106 -7.89 -10.71 -15.60
CA THR A 106 -8.61 -11.08 -16.83
C THR A 106 -10.07 -10.58 -16.77
N TRP A 107 -10.73 -10.74 -15.62
CA TRP A 107 -12.09 -10.25 -15.45
C TRP A 107 -12.15 -8.72 -15.37
N VAL A 108 -11.20 -8.08 -14.69
CA VAL A 108 -11.09 -6.62 -14.68
C VAL A 108 -10.92 -6.06 -16.09
N ASP A 109 -10.13 -6.72 -16.94
CA ASP A 109 -9.90 -6.27 -18.33
C ASP A 109 -11.14 -6.46 -19.22
N ASP A 110 -11.89 -7.54 -19.01
CA ASP A 110 -13.08 -7.89 -19.81
C ASP A 110 -14.34 -7.13 -19.38
N SER A 111 -14.59 -7.08 -18.05
CA SER A 111 -15.80 -6.45 -17.51
C SER A 111 -15.64 -4.96 -17.23
N GLY A 112 -14.42 -4.50 -16.96
CA GLY A 112 -14.14 -3.16 -16.46
C GLY A 112 -14.38 -2.97 -14.97
N PHE A 113 -14.73 -4.03 -14.22
CA PHE A 113 -15.07 -3.96 -12.81
C PHE A 113 -14.06 -4.68 -11.90
N LEU A 114 -13.80 -4.08 -10.75
CA LEU A 114 -13.16 -4.69 -9.60
C LEU A 114 -14.26 -4.97 -8.55
N ASP A 115 -14.46 -6.25 -8.25
CA ASP A 115 -15.44 -6.73 -7.26
C ASP A 115 -14.73 -7.17 -5.99
N GLY A 116 -14.72 -6.32 -4.98
CA GLY A 116 -14.19 -6.58 -3.66
C GLY A 116 -12.78 -6.01 -3.43
N PRO A 117 -12.07 -6.48 -2.39
CA PRO A 117 -10.77 -5.94 -2.04
C PRO A 117 -9.69 -6.27 -3.05
N VAL A 118 -8.70 -5.38 -3.16
CA VAL A 118 -7.37 -5.71 -3.66
C VAL A 118 -6.55 -6.19 -2.47
N MET A 119 -6.06 -7.44 -2.55
CA MET A 119 -5.20 -8.02 -1.52
C MET A 119 -3.75 -8.05 -2.00
N ILE A 120 -2.80 -7.80 -1.11
CA ILE A 120 -1.37 -7.89 -1.42
C ILE A 120 -0.68 -8.73 -0.35
N THR A 121 0.16 -9.68 -0.76
CA THR A 121 0.86 -10.60 0.13
C THR A 121 2.24 -11.00 -0.45
N ASN A 122 2.80 -12.15 -0.06
CA ASN A 122 4.00 -12.68 -0.69
C ASN A 122 3.67 -13.68 -1.81
N THR A 123 4.67 -13.99 -2.64
CA THR A 123 4.55 -14.81 -3.85
C THR A 123 3.89 -16.18 -3.60
N HIS A 124 4.24 -16.87 -2.52
CA HIS A 124 3.70 -18.22 -2.25
C HIS A 124 2.36 -18.21 -1.51
N SER A 125 1.86 -17.03 -1.12
CA SER A 125 0.61 -16.92 -0.37
C SER A 125 -0.58 -16.43 -1.21
N VAL A 126 -0.40 -16.14 -2.49
CA VAL A 126 -1.47 -15.68 -3.39
C VAL A 126 -2.66 -16.64 -3.38
N GLY A 127 -2.41 -17.95 -3.49
CA GLY A 127 -3.47 -18.96 -3.51
C GLY A 127 -4.33 -18.96 -2.24
N VAL A 128 -3.71 -19.04 -1.05
CA VAL A 128 -4.43 -19.07 0.22
C VAL A 128 -5.19 -17.77 0.49
N VAL A 129 -4.62 -16.61 0.14
CA VAL A 129 -5.29 -15.31 0.31
C VAL A 129 -6.48 -15.20 -0.65
N ARG A 130 -6.34 -15.67 -1.91
CA ARG A 130 -7.44 -15.69 -2.87
C ARG A 130 -8.61 -16.54 -2.37
N ASP A 131 -8.34 -17.76 -1.93
CA ASP A 131 -9.37 -18.66 -1.40
C ASP A 131 -10.00 -18.09 -0.12
N ALA A 132 -9.20 -17.44 0.74
CA ALA A 132 -9.69 -16.78 1.94
C ALA A 132 -10.66 -15.64 1.63
N VAL A 133 -10.40 -14.80 0.60
CA VAL A 133 -11.34 -13.75 0.18
C VAL A 133 -12.67 -14.34 -0.26
N ILE A 134 -12.66 -15.44 -1.03
CA ILE A 134 -13.89 -16.12 -1.45
C ILE A 134 -14.64 -16.62 -0.22
N ALA A 135 -13.96 -17.31 0.71
CA ALA A 135 -14.58 -17.82 1.94
C ALA A 135 -15.15 -16.69 2.82
N TRP A 136 -14.43 -15.55 2.93
CA TRP A 136 -14.92 -14.38 3.66
C TRP A 136 -16.19 -13.82 3.03
N LYS A 137 -16.23 -13.68 1.71
CA LYS A 137 -17.40 -13.21 0.98
C LYS A 137 -18.60 -14.16 1.11
N VAL A 138 -18.38 -15.48 1.04
CA VAL A 138 -19.43 -16.49 1.28
C VAL A 138 -20.03 -16.34 2.69
N LYS A 139 -19.20 -16.01 3.68
CA LYS A 139 -19.65 -15.84 5.06
C LYS A 139 -20.39 -14.52 5.31
N HIS A 140 -19.99 -13.43 4.63
CA HIS A 140 -20.46 -12.06 4.91
C HIS A 140 -21.26 -11.45 3.75
N GLY A 141 -21.15 -11.98 2.55
CA GLY A 141 -21.89 -11.53 1.37
C GLY A 141 -23.32 -12.02 1.35
N ALA A 142 -24.17 -11.34 0.58
CA ALA A 142 -25.49 -11.86 0.26
C ALA A 142 -25.34 -12.97 -0.79
N ALA A 143 -25.80 -14.19 -0.46
CA ALA A 143 -26.00 -15.21 -1.46
C ALA A 143 -27.05 -14.71 -2.48
N ASP A 144 -26.94 -15.14 -3.74
CA ASP A 144 -28.03 -14.96 -4.69
C ASP A 144 -29.26 -15.75 -4.25
N ASN A 145 -30.38 -15.57 -4.95
CA ASN A 145 -31.66 -16.23 -4.60
C ASN A 145 -31.59 -17.77 -4.65
N GLU A 146 -30.52 -18.33 -5.23
CA GLU A 146 -30.31 -19.78 -5.36
C GLU A 146 -29.23 -20.27 -4.36
N GLY A 147 -28.67 -19.42 -3.54
CA GLY A 147 -27.59 -19.74 -2.59
C GLY A 147 -26.21 -19.90 -3.24
N TYR A 148 -26.07 -19.51 -4.49
CA TYR A 148 -24.78 -19.47 -5.21
C TYR A 148 -24.15 -18.10 -5.12
N TRP A 149 -22.83 -18.07 -4.93
CA TRP A 149 -22.07 -16.83 -4.93
C TRP A 149 -20.77 -17.03 -5.73
N TRP A 150 -20.45 -16.04 -6.54
CA TRP A 150 -19.32 -16.06 -7.46
C TRP A 150 -18.38 -14.87 -7.19
N SER A 151 -17.06 -15.10 -7.24
CA SER A 151 -16.05 -14.06 -7.09
C SER A 151 -14.75 -14.43 -7.78
N LEU A 152 -14.11 -13.44 -8.39
CA LEU A 152 -12.74 -13.50 -8.91
C LEU A 152 -11.85 -12.47 -8.19
N PRO A 153 -11.37 -12.78 -6.97
CA PRO A 153 -10.60 -11.84 -6.17
C PRO A 153 -9.32 -11.37 -6.86
N VAL A 154 -8.97 -10.09 -6.65
CA VAL A 154 -7.68 -9.54 -7.04
C VAL A 154 -6.71 -9.69 -5.87
N VAL A 155 -5.69 -10.54 -6.06
CA VAL A 155 -4.60 -10.77 -5.11
C VAL A 155 -3.29 -10.63 -5.84
N ALA A 156 -2.44 -9.72 -5.36
CA ALA A 156 -1.13 -9.43 -5.91
C ALA A 156 -0.02 -9.80 -4.91
N GLU A 157 1.22 -9.83 -5.39
CA GLU A 157 2.32 -10.27 -4.57
C GLU A 157 3.64 -9.57 -4.90
N THR A 158 4.57 -9.64 -3.93
CA THR A 158 6.00 -9.43 -4.12
C THR A 158 6.80 -10.45 -3.29
N TYR A 159 8.05 -10.75 -3.67
CA TYR A 159 8.87 -11.80 -3.07
C TYR A 159 9.53 -11.34 -1.77
N ASP A 160 9.26 -12.03 -0.64
CA ASP A 160 9.84 -11.75 0.67
C ASP A 160 10.91 -12.77 1.14
N GLY A 161 11.24 -13.76 0.31
CA GLY A 161 12.06 -14.91 0.70
C GLY A 161 13.52 -14.61 1.07
N TYR A 162 13.99 -13.37 0.99
CA TYR A 162 15.30 -12.99 1.53
C TYR A 162 15.31 -12.88 3.06
N LEU A 163 14.18 -12.45 3.63
CA LEU A 163 14.01 -12.28 5.08
C LEU A 163 13.06 -13.32 5.69
N ASN A 164 12.18 -13.92 4.90
CA ASN A 164 11.08 -14.77 5.32
C ASN A 164 11.28 -16.23 4.93
N ASP A 165 10.83 -17.16 5.79
CA ASP A 165 10.62 -18.56 5.41
C ASP A 165 9.40 -18.67 4.47
N ILE A 166 9.59 -18.26 3.22
CA ILE A 166 8.52 -18.20 2.21
C ILE A 166 7.93 -19.59 1.89
N ASN A 167 8.76 -20.64 1.97
CA ASN A 167 8.36 -22.03 1.73
C ASN A 167 7.64 -22.68 2.93
N GLY A 168 7.56 -21.98 4.05
CA GLY A 168 6.84 -22.42 5.25
C GLY A 168 5.34 -22.21 5.17
N PHE A 169 4.83 -21.47 4.19
CA PHE A 169 3.40 -21.16 3.98
C PHE A 169 2.74 -20.63 5.26
N HIS A 170 3.35 -19.60 5.86
CA HIS A 170 2.95 -19.08 7.17
C HIS A 170 1.65 -18.28 7.14
N VAL A 171 1.31 -17.65 6.00
CA VAL A 171 0.04 -16.95 5.84
C VAL A 171 -1.11 -17.95 5.79
N LYS A 172 -2.15 -17.70 6.61
CA LYS A 172 -3.34 -18.54 6.73
C LYS A 172 -4.60 -17.76 6.30
N PRO A 173 -5.73 -18.43 6.05
CA PRO A 173 -7.00 -17.75 5.72
C PRO A 173 -7.39 -16.67 6.74
N GLU A 174 -7.16 -16.94 8.03
CA GLU A 174 -7.48 -16.03 9.14
C GLU A 174 -6.70 -14.72 9.04
N ASP A 175 -5.47 -14.76 8.52
CA ASP A 175 -4.64 -13.56 8.34
C ASP A 175 -5.23 -12.63 7.27
N ALA A 176 -5.76 -13.21 6.18
CA ALA A 176 -6.46 -12.46 5.15
C ALA A 176 -7.78 -11.87 5.69
N TRP A 177 -8.54 -12.66 6.46
CA TRP A 177 -9.78 -12.19 7.10
C TRP A 177 -9.50 -11.05 8.07
N HIS A 178 -8.47 -11.18 8.90
CA HIS A 178 -8.08 -10.11 9.83
C HIS A 178 -7.68 -8.83 9.09
N ALA A 179 -6.94 -8.92 7.99
CA ALA A 179 -6.59 -7.76 7.18
C ALA A 179 -7.85 -7.06 6.62
N ILE A 180 -8.86 -7.83 6.17
CA ILE A 180 -10.14 -7.28 5.69
C ILE A 180 -10.92 -6.67 6.87
N ASP A 181 -11.06 -7.39 7.99
CA ASP A 181 -11.87 -6.98 9.13
C ASP A 181 -11.28 -5.80 9.91
N SER A 182 -9.95 -5.62 9.88
CA SER A 182 -9.26 -4.48 10.49
C SER A 182 -9.19 -3.25 9.59
N ALA A 183 -9.65 -3.33 8.33
CA ALA A 183 -9.61 -2.21 7.41
C ALA A 183 -10.39 -0.99 7.94
N HIS A 184 -9.81 0.18 7.78
CA HIS A 184 -10.39 1.45 8.23
C HIS A 184 -9.95 2.61 7.32
N ALA A 185 -10.73 3.67 7.34
CA ALA A 185 -10.38 4.97 6.75
C ALA A 185 -9.43 5.75 7.67
N GLY A 186 -8.82 6.82 7.16
CA GLY A 186 -7.89 7.66 7.92
C GLY A 186 -6.44 7.29 7.69
N PRO A 187 -5.52 7.54 8.64
CA PRO A 187 -4.10 7.25 8.48
C PRO A 187 -3.84 5.76 8.22
N VAL A 188 -2.93 5.47 7.29
CA VAL A 188 -2.51 4.10 6.95
C VAL A 188 -1.15 3.83 7.57
N GLU A 189 -0.97 2.65 8.17
CA GLU A 189 0.35 2.22 8.64
C GLU A 189 1.28 1.93 7.46
N GLU A 190 2.55 2.37 7.57
CA GLU A 190 3.56 2.29 6.51
C GLU A 190 4.82 1.53 6.97
N GLY A 191 5.67 1.16 6.02
CA GLY A 191 6.90 0.43 6.25
C GLY A 191 6.69 -1.08 6.34
N SER A 192 7.30 -1.71 7.35
CA SER A 192 7.34 -3.16 7.51
C SER A 192 6.05 -3.72 8.12
N VAL A 193 4.91 -3.49 7.47
CA VAL A 193 3.56 -3.92 7.90
C VAL A 193 2.83 -4.67 6.80
N GLY A 194 1.88 -5.53 7.20
CA GLY A 194 1.08 -6.29 6.25
C GLY A 194 1.91 -7.09 5.25
N GLY A 195 1.50 -7.10 4.00
CA GLY A 195 2.26 -7.72 2.91
C GLY A 195 3.65 -7.11 2.72
N GLY A 196 3.88 -5.86 3.16
CA GLY A 196 5.16 -5.16 3.08
C GLY A 196 6.21 -5.59 4.11
N THR A 197 5.88 -6.51 5.02
CA THR A 197 6.74 -6.85 6.17
C THR A 197 8.14 -7.30 5.79
N GLY A 198 8.30 -8.22 4.84
CA GLY A 198 9.61 -8.76 4.43
C GLY A 198 10.25 -8.06 3.23
N MET A 199 9.70 -6.94 2.74
CA MET A 199 10.05 -6.32 1.47
C MET A 199 11.31 -5.44 1.52
N ILE A 200 12.00 -5.35 0.37
CA ILE A 200 13.27 -4.63 0.20
C ILE A 200 13.12 -3.66 -0.98
N CYS A 201 13.22 -2.37 -0.71
CA CYS A 201 13.01 -1.31 -1.69
C CYS A 201 14.31 -0.54 -1.94
N ASN A 202 14.81 -0.56 -3.16
CA ASN A 202 16.12 0.02 -3.52
C ASN A 202 17.24 -0.43 -2.57
N GLU A 203 17.21 -1.71 -2.17
CA GLU A 203 18.14 -2.35 -1.24
C GLU A 203 18.18 -1.74 0.18
N PHE A 204 17.25 -0.85 0.50
CA PHE A 204 16.87 -0.53 1.86
C PHE A 204 15.68 -1.37 2.30
N LYS A 205 15.38 -1.43 3.58
CA LYS A 205 14.13 -2.02 4.03
C LYS A 205 12.97 -1.25 3.41
N GLY A 206 12.09 -1.98 2.74
CA GLY A 206 10.91 -1.47 2.07
C GLY A 206 9.63 -1.87 2.79
N GLY A 207 8.53 -1.87 2.06
CA GLY A 207 7.23 -2.26 2.59
C GLY A 207 6.06 -1.49 1.99
N ILE A 208 5.07 -1.22 2.83
CA ILE A 208 3.91 -0.43 2.46
C ILE A 208 4.26 1.06 2.52
N GLY A 209 3.85 1.78 1.48
CA GLY A 209 3.88 3.23 1.46
C GLY A 209 2.63 3.79 0.81
N THR A 210 2.24 5.00 1.17
CA THR A 210 1.05 5.62 0.62
C THR A 210 1.20 7.13 0.49
N SER A 211 0.42 7.73 -0.40
CA SER A 211 0.28 9.17 -0.50
C SER A 211 -0.99 9.55 -1.25
N SER A 212 -1.33 10.83 -1.27
CA SER A 212 -2.45 11.35 -2.03
C SER A 212 -2.15 12.71 -2.65
N ARG A 213 -2.96 13.09 -3.65
CA ARG A 213 -3.01 14.42 -4.24
C ARG A 213 -4.45 14.87 -4.39
N VAL A 214 -4.73 16.08 -3.94
CA VAL A 214 -6.00 16.77 -4.16
C VAL A 214 -5.80 17.78 -5.28
N LEU A 215 -6.59 17.67 -6.34
CA LEU A 215 -6.53 18.58 -7.48
C LEU A 215 -7.16 19.94 -7.14
N ASP A 216 -6.72 20.98 -7.82
CA ASP A 216 -7.35 22.29 -7.73
C ASP A 216 -8.83 22.23 -8.15
N ALA A 217 -9.65 23.12 -7.60
CA ALA A 217 -11.08 23.21 -7.93
C ALA A 217 -11.34 23.43 -9.45
N LYS A 218 -10.45 24.15 -10.14
CA LYS A 218 -10.51 24.35 -11.59
C LYS A 218 -10.34 23.05 -12.38
N ASP A 219 -9.67 22.05 -11.82
CA ASP A 219 -9.41 20.73 -12.37
C ASP A 219 -10.36 19.66 -11.79
N GLY A 220 -11.44 20.11 -11.13
CA GLY A 220 -12.52 19.30 -10.60
C GLY A 220 -12.42 18.96 -9.12
N GLY A 221 -11.33 19.32 -8.41
CA GLY A 221 -11.16 19.10 -6.97
C GLY A 221 -11.04 17.62 -6.57
N TYR A 222 -10.79 16.73 -7.53
CA TYR A 222 -10.72 15.28 -7.27
C TYR A 222 -9.49 14.89 -6.46
N THR A 223 -9.60 13.77 -5.79
CA THR A 223 -8.51 13.14 -5.03
C THR A 223 -7.96 11.94 -5.81
N VAL A 224 -6.63 11.84 -5.86
CA VAL A 224 -5.90 10.65 -6.31
C VAL A 224 -5.10 10.14 -5.12
N GLY A 225 -5.33 8.89 -4.72
CA GLY A 225 -4.60 8.20 -3.67
C GLY A 225 -3.83 7.02 -4.20
N VAL A 226 -2.63 6.78 -3.68
CA VAL A 226 -1.74 5.68 -4.08
C VAL A 226 -1.30 4.90 -2.86
N LEU A 227 -1.29 3.56 -2.97
CA LEU A 227 -0.63 2.65 -2.04
C LEU A 227 0.31 1.74 -2.82
N VAL A 228 1.52 1.56 -2.31
CA VAL A 228 2.53 0.66 -2.87
C VAL A 228 2.91 -0.44 -1.89
N GLN A 229 3.20 -1.64 -2.40
CA GLN A 229 4.04 -2.63 -1.74
C GLN A 229 5.38 -2.63 -2.46
N CYS A 230 6.36 -1.92 -1.86
CA CYS A 230 7.65 -1.64 -2.46
C CYS A 230 8.67 -2.72 -2.13
N ASN A 231 9.06 -3.49 -3.16
CA ASN A 231 10.07 -4.55 -3.10
C ASN A 231 10.88 -4.60 -4.40
N TYR A 232 11.37 -3.46 -4.88
CA TYR A 232 12.01 -3.34 -6.18
C TYR A 232 13.20 -2.39 -6.14
N GLY A 233 13.94 -2.30 -7.24
CA GLY A 233 14.90 -1.27 -7.50
C GLY A 233 16.31 -1.56 -7.00
N SER A 234 17.26 -0.87 -7.59
CA SER A 234 18.69 -0.93 -7.26
C SER A 234 19.12 0.31 -6.49
N ARG A 235 19.95 0.13 -5.46
CA ARG A 235 20.52 1.21 -4.64
C ARG A 235 21.18 2.30 -5.50
N GLN A 236 21.97 1.90 -6.48
CA GLN A 236 22.71 2.84 -7.32
C GLN A 236 21.82 3.75 -8.17
N GLN A 237 20.57 3.34 -8.41
CA GLN A 237 19.63 4.11 -9.22
C GLN A 237 18.70 4.98 -8.39
N LEU A 238 18.59 4.73 -7.07
CA LEU A 238 17.64 5.44 -6.19
C LEU A 238 17.81 6.95 -6.29
N ARG A 239 16.71 7.62 -6.63
CA ARG A 239 16.58 9.07 -6.65
C ARG A 239 15.50 9.51 -5.67
N ILE A 240 15.79 10.57 -4.93
CA ILE A 240 14.83 11.25 -4.06
C ILE A 240 14.97 12.75 -4.32
N ALA A 241 13.87 13.43 -4.61
CA ALA A 241 13.88 14.84 -5.01
C ALA A 241 14.83 15.13 -6.19
N GLY A 242 14.93 14.20 -7.14
CA GLY A 242 15.81 14.29 -8.32
C GLY A 242 17.30 14.01 -8.05
N ILE A 243 17.72 13.88 -6.79
CA ILE A 243 19.11 13.59 -6.38
C ILE A 243 19.34 12.09 -6.35
N ASN A 244 20.48 11.64 -6.87
CA ASN A 244 20.87 10.23 -6.81
C ASN A 244 21.38 9.87 -5.40
N VAL A 245 20.44 9.77 -4.45
CA VAL A 245 20.70 9.48 -3.03
C VAL A 245 21.37 8.12 -2.86
N GLY A 246 21.03 7.16 -3.69
CA GLY A 246 21.57 5.80 -3.57
C GLY A 246 23.09 5.71 -3.78
N ARG A 247 23.67 6.62 -4.57
CA ARG A 247 25.14 6.69 -4.74
C ARG A 247 25.85 7.37 -3.58
N GLU A 248 25.14 8.21 -2.83
CA GLU A 248 25.69 8.92 -1.67
C GLU A 248 25.49 8.14 -0.35
N ILE A 249 24.64 7.09 -0.36
CA ILE A 249 24.44 6.16 0.75
C ILE A 249 24.65 4.72 0.22
N PRO A 250 25.90 4.36 -0.16
CA PRO A 250 26.17 3.07 -0.83
C PRO A 250 26.33 1.90 0.14
N GLU A 251 26.34 2.11 1.45
CA GLU A 251 26.64 1.09 2.45
C GLU A 251 25.51 0.07 2.59
N HIS A 252 25.85 -1.16 2.93
CA HIS A 252 24.89 -2.24 3.25
C HIS A 252 23.94 -2.61 2.12
N THR A 253 24.44 -2.68 0.89
CA THR A 253 23.68 -3.19 -0.25
C THR A 253 23.46 -4.70 -0.14
N VAL A 254 22.35 -5.19 -0.67
CA VAL A 254 21.94 -6.59 -0.61
C VAL A 254 22.36 -7.34 -1.89
N TRP A 255 22.17 -6.70 -3.06
CA TRP A 255 22.54 -7.22 -4.38
C TRP A 255 23.00 -6.10 -5.31
N GLN A 256 23.41 -6.45 -6.53
CA GLN A 256 23.99 -5.47 -7.47
C GLN A 256 23.06 -5.13 -8.63
N ASN A 257 22.01 -5.92 -8.85
CA ASN A 257 21.09 -5.77 -9.97
C ASN A 257 19.73 -5.22 -9.49
N ASP A 258 18.96 -4.69 -10.44
CA ASP A 258 17.55 -4.36 -10.20
C ASP A 258 16.73 -5.65 -10.18
N VAL A 259 16.42 -6.11 -8.98
CA VAL A 259 15.63 -7.32 -8.74
C VAL A 259 14.47 -6.99 -7.81
N GLY A 260 13.41 -7.79 -7.90
CA GLY A 260 12.23 -7.62 -7.03
C GLY A 260 11.02 -7.16 -7.84
N SER A 261 9.99 -6.69 -7.15
CA SER A 261 8.69 -6.36 -7.73
C SER A 261 8.05 -5.20 -7.00
N ILE A 262 7.11 -4.52 -7.63
CA ILE A 262 6.28 -3.53 -6.95
C ILE A 262 4.82 -3.67 -7.36
N ILE A 263 3.93 -3.71 -6.37
CA ILE A 263 2.50 -3.61 -6.59
C ILE A 263 2.06 -2.19 -6.25
N VAL A 264 1.31 -1.57 -7.17
CA VAL A 264 0.76 -0.23 -6.95
C VAL A 264 -0.75 -0.23 -7.18
N VAL A 265 -1.45 0.28 -6.19
CA VAL A 265 -2.90 0.48 -6.22
C VAL A 265 -3.18 1.98 -6.24
N VAL A 266 -3.92 2.43 -7.26
CA VAL A 266 -4.33 3.83 -7.41
C VAL A 266 -5.85 3.92 -7.23
N ALA A 267 -6.29 4.78 -6.34
CA ALA A 267 -7.69 5.11 -6.14
C ALA A 267 -7.98 6.56 -6.55
N THR A 268 -9.18 6.83 -7.04
CA THR A 268 -9.66 8.20 -7.26
C THR A 268 -11.19 8.29 -7.12
N ASP A 269 -11.68 9.45 -6.75
CA ASP A 269 -13.10 9.80 -6.80
C ASP A 269 -13.50 10.51 -8.10
N ALA A 270 -12.55 10.75 -9.01
CA ALA A 270 -12.84 11.27 -10.34
C ALA A 270 -13.71 10.27 -11.15
N PRO A 271 -14.72 10.75 -11.90
CA PRO A 271 -15.60 9.88 -12.65
C PRO A 271 -14.90 9.37 -13.92
N LEU A 272 -14.18 8.27 -13.76
CA LEU A 272 -13.38 7.62 -14.82
C LEU A 272 -13.96 6.26 -15.17
N ILE A 273 -13.94 5.94 -16.47
CA ILE A 273 -14.32 4.64 -17.00
C ILE A 273 -13.10 3.70 -17.12
N PRO A 274 -13.27 2.37 -17.30
CA PRO A 274 -12.17 1.40 -17.27
C PRO A 274 -11.00 1.71 -18.19
N THR A 275 -11.28 2.17 -19.42
CA THR A 275 -10.22 2.54 -20.38
C THR A 275 -9.38 3.74 -19.91
N GLN A 276 -9.98 4.69 -19.20
CA GLN A 276 -9.29 5.83 -18.60
C GLN A 276 -8.46 5.38 -17.39
N LEU A 277 -9.00 4.49 -16.54
CA LEU A 277 -8.30 3.89 -15.39
C LEU A 277 -7.08 3.07 -15.84
N LYS A 278 -7.18 2.33 -16.94
CA LYS A 278 -6.01 1.66 -17.55
C LYS A 278 -4.92 2.67 -17.95
N ARG A 279 -5.29 3.88 -18.41
CA ARG A 279 -4.33 4.96 -18.69
C ARG A 279 -3.71 5.53 -17.40
N ILE A 280 -4.49 5.63 -16.32
CA ILE A 280 -3.98 6.01 -14.99
C ILE A 280 -2.94 4.98 -14.50
N ALA A 281 -3.28 3.68 -14.52
CA ALA A 281 -2.35 2.62 -14.13
C ALA A 281 -1.01 2.71 -14.88
N LYS A 282 -1.02 3.01 -16.18
CA LYS A 282 0.22 3.24 -16.96
C LYS A 282 1.08 4.41 -16.46
N LYS A 283 0.48 5.44 -15.84
CA LYS A 283 1.22 6.61 -15.36
C LYS A 283 2.07 6.31 -14.10
N VAL A 284 1.72 5.26 -13.37
CA VAL A 284 2.54 4.76 -12.25
C VAL A 284 3.99 4.57 -12.68
N SER A 285 4.24 4.01 -13.87
CA SER A 285 5.60 3.80 -14.41
C SER A 285 6.47 5.06 -14.39
N LEU A 286 5.85 6.23 -14.62
CA LEU A 286 6.57 7.51 -14.61
C LEU A 286 6.94 7.96 -13.20
N GLY A 287 6.12 7.62 -12.19
CA GLY A 287 6.45 7.84 -10.78
C GLY A 287 7.64 6.98 -10.35
N LEU A 288 7.62 5.69 -10.69
CA LEU A 288 8.74 4.78 -10.43
C LEU A 288 10.02 5.25 -11.13
N GLY A 289 9.91 5.79 -12.35
CA GLY A 289 11.03 6.36 -13.08
C GLY A 289 11.64 7.60 -12.37
N ARG A 290 10.84 8.39 -11.64
CA ARG A 290 11.34 9.51 -10.83
C ARG A 290 12.20 9.04 -9.66
N ASP A 291 11.84 7.88 -9.06
CA ASP A 291 12.62 7.22 -7.99
C ASP A 291 13.85 6.46 -8.54
N GLY A 292 14.03 6.46 -9.87
CA GLY A 292 15.21 5.91 -10.54
C GLY A 292 15.06 4.49 -11.06
N SER A 293 13.88 3.87 -10.95
CA SER A 293 13.65 2.54 -11.51
C SER A 293 13.69 2.55 -13.04
N TYR A 294 14.25 1.51 -13.60
CA TYR A 294 14.17 1.18 -15.02
C TYR A 294 13.41 -0.13 -15.28
N SER A 295 12.78 -0.72 -14.23
CA SER A 295 12.00 -1.96 -14.30
C SER A 295 12.81 -3.10 -14.95
N GLY A 296 13.80 -3.62 -14.21
CA GLY A 296 14.69 -4.69 -14.69
C GLY A 296 13.95 -5.96 -15.07
N ASP A 297 14.58 -6.84 -15.87
CA ASP A 297 13.97 -8.04 -16.45
C ASP A 297 13.35 -8.98 -15.41
N GLU A 298 13.96 -9.08 -14.22
CA GLU A 298 13.48 -9.93 -13.13
C GLU A 298 12.40 -9.27 -12.26
N SER A 299 11.96 -8.05 -12.58
CA SER A 299 10.95 -7.31 -11.82
C SER A 299 9.52 -7.73 -12.21
N GLY A 300 8.61 -7.76 -11.24
CA GLY A 300 7.17 -7.94 -11.43
C GLY A 300 6.43 -6.66 -11.04
N ASP A 301 6.32 -5.72 -11.98
CA ASP A 301 5.76 -4.39 -11.75
C ASP A 301 4.34 -4.32 -12.28
N ILE A 302 3.35 -4.49 -11.38
CA ILE A 302 1.94 -4.62 -11.74
C ILE A 302 1.10 -3.59 -10.99
N PHE A 303 0.23 -2.89 -11.71
CA PHE A 303 -0.54 -1.75 -11.22
C PHE A 303 -2.02 -1.91 -11.51
N ILE A 304 -2.86 -1.52 -10.56
CA ILE A 304 -4.30 -1.43 -10.72
C ILE A 304 -4.79 -0.05 -10.30
N ALA A 305 -5.71 0.54 -11.08
CA ALA A 305 -6.37 1.79 -10.75
C ALA A 305 -7.88 1.58 -10.70
N PHE A 306 -8.56 2.20 -9.74
CA PHE A 306 -10.02 2.17 -9.65
C PHE A 306 -10.60 3.54 -9.31
N SER A 307 -11.89 3.71 -9.64
CA SER A 307 -12.65 4.92 -9.31
C SER A 307 -13.84 4.60 -8.42
N THR A 308 -13.97 5.35 -7.32
CA THR A 308 -15.13 5.25 -6.41
C THR A 308 -16.35 6.05 -6.93
N ALA A 309 -16.24 6.75 -8.04
CA ALA A 309 -17.37 7.35 -8.72
C ALA A 309 -18.29 6.28 -9.36
N ASN A 310 -19.47 6.71 -9.84
CA ASN A 310 -20.45 5.83 -10.45
C ASN A 310 -20.88 4.64 -9.57
N PRO A 311 -21.46 4.89 -8.38
CA PRO A 311 -22.02 3.82 -7.56
C PRO A 311 -23.11 3.06 -8.33
N ASP A 312 -23.33 1.80 -7.96
CA ASP A 312 -24.33 0.90 -8.54
C ASP A 312 -24.16 0.60 -10.04
N ALA A 313 -23.02 0.98 -10.65
CA ALA A 313 -22.79 0.77 -12.09
C ALA A 313 -22.81 -0.70 -12.52
N ILE A 314 -22.52 -1.64 -11.59
CA ILE A 314 -22.56 -3.08 -11.84
C ILE A 314 -23.98 -3.67 -11.73
N SER A 315 -24.97 -2.92 -11.24
CA SER A 315 -26.33 -3.43 -11.03
C SER A 315 -26.87 -4.09 -12.29
N PRO A 316 -27.43 -5.33 -12.22
CA PRO A 316 -27.92 -6.05 -13.39
C PRO A 316 -29.28 -5.53 -13.91
N LYS A 317 -29.85 -4.49 -13.29
CA LYS A 317 -31.20 -4.01 -13.59
C LYS A 317 -31.18 -2.68 -14.31
N GLY A 318 -31.81 -2.63 -15.49
CA GLY A 318 -32.07 -1.40 -16.23
C GLY A 318 -30.89 -0.93 -17.08
N ILE A 319 -30.96 0.33 -17.50
CA ILE A 319 -29.90 1.04 -18.22
C ILE A 319 -29.31 2.08 -17.27
N HIS A 320 -27.99 2.08 -17.12
CA HIS A 320 -27.30 2.99 -16.24
C HIS A 320 -26.83 4.25 -17.00
N GLN A 321 -26.96 5.40 -16.36
CA GLN A 321 -26.34 6.65 -16.78
C GLN A 321 -25.03 6.81 -15.99
N LEU A 322 -23.93 6.93 -16.69
CA LEU A 322 -22.60 7.06 -16.09
C LEU A 322 -22.06 8.47 -16.30
N THR A 323 -21.40 8.99 -15.28
CA THR A 323 -20.63 10.23 -15.40
C THR A 323 -19.21 9.87 -15.85
N MET A 324 -18.71 10.56 -16.86
CA MET A 324 -17.36 10.35 -17.38
C MET A 324 -16.67 11.69 -17.65
N MET A 325 -15.43 11.84 -17.23
CA MET A 325 -14.58 12.97 -17.60
C MET A 325 -14.19 12.91 -19.08
N PRO A 326 -14.13 14.06 -19.78
CA PRO A 326 -13.51 14.10 -21.10
C PRO A 326 -12.04 13.68 -21.05
N ASN A 327 -11.57 12.98 -22.09
CA ASN A 327 -10.16 12.57 -22.16
C ASN A 327 -9.18 13.74 -22.11
N ASP A 328 -9.55 14.90 -22.63
CA ASP A 328 -8.73 16.11 -22.67
C ASP A 328 -8.58 16.76 -21.29
N SER A 329 -9.32 16.29 -20.28
CA SER A 329 -9.25 16.76 -18.89
C SER A 329 -8.45 15.83 -17.96
N LEU A 330 -7.78 14.81 -18.49
CA LEU A 330 -7.09 13.80 -17.68
C LEU A 330 -5.68 14.20 -17.19
N ASP A 331 -5.05 15.20 -17.81
CA ASP A 331 -3.65 15.54 -17.50
C ASP A 331 -3.40 15.88 -16.01
N PRO A 332 -4.27 16.61 -15.30
CA PRO A 332 -4.07 16.83 -13.88
C PRO A 332 -4.10 15.53 -13.07
N ILE A 333 -4.96 14.56 -13.41
CA ILE A 333 -5.03 13.25 -12.75
C ILE A 333 -3.79 12.40 -13.06
N PHE A 334 -3.28 12.46 -14.30
CA PHE A 334 -2.03 11.80 -14.67
C PHE A 334 -0.86 12.33 -13.85
N LEU A 335 -0.73 13.66 -13.74
CA LEU A 335 0.32 14.29 -12.95
C LEU A 335 0.20 13.93 -11.46
N ALA A 336 -1.00 13.99 -10.90
CA ALA A 336 -1.27 13.61 -9.52
C ALA A 336 -0.88 12.15 -9.25
N THR A 337 -1.17 11.23 -10.18
CA THR A 337 -0.77 9.82 -10.08
C THR A 337 0.75 9.66 -10.03
N VAL A 338 1.48 10.35 -10.90
CA VAL A 338 2.96 10.32 -10.92
C VAL A 338 3.53 10.83 -9.60
N GLN A 339 3.08 12.00 -9.13
CA GLN A 339 3.53 12.63 -7.90
C GLN A 339 3.21 11.80 -6.64
N ALA A 340 2.01 11.21 -6.60
CA ALA A 340 1.61 10.38 -5.48
C ALA A 340 2.40 9.05 -5.47
N THR A 341 2.70 8.46 -6.63
CA THR A 341 3.51 7.25 -6.71
C THR A 341 4.92 7.49 -6.19
N GLU A 342 5.60 8.55 -6.65
CA GLU A 342 6.94 8.96 -6.19
C GLU A 342 6.97 9.08 -4.65
N GLU A 343 6.05 9.83 -4.06
CA GLU A 343 6.03 10.02 -2.60
C GLU A 343 5.70 8.73 -1.84
N ALA A 344 4.79 7.88 -2.36
CA ALA A 344 4.44 6.62 -1.70
C ALA A 344 5.64 5.65 -1.63
N VAL A 345 6.47 5.57 -2.67
CA VAL A 345 7.71 4.76 -2.68
C VAL A 345 8.69 5.26 -1.62
N VAL A 346 8.92 6.56 -1.55
CA VAL A 346 9.85 7.13 -0.55
C VAL A 346 9.31 6.94 0.87
N ASN A 347 7.99 7.10 1.09
CA ASN A 347 7.35 6.85 2.38
C ASN A 347 7.52 5.39 2.82
N ALA A 348 7.42 4.41 1.91
CA ALA A 348 7.64 3.00 2.22
C ALA A 348 9.04 2.73 2.81
N MET A 349 10.08 3.38 2.28
CA MET A 349 11.44 3.26 2.79
C MET A 349 11.65 4.04 4.09
N VAL A 350 11.13 5.26 4.19
CA VAL A 350 11.27 6.11 5.39
C VAL A 350 10.59 5.49 6.61
N ALA A 351 9.42 4.87 6.42
CA ALA A 351 8.69 4.25 7.52
C ALA A 351 9.22 2.85 7.92
N ALA A 352 10.17 2.28 7.16
CA ALA A 352 10.66 0.93 7.39
C ALA A 352 11.88 0.92 8.31
N ASP A 353 11.83 0.14 9.38
CA ASP A 353 12.94 -0.10 10.30
C ASP A 353 13.87 -1.21 9.79
N THR A 354 15.15 -1.18 10.18
CA THR A 354 16.08 -2.28 9.95
C THR A 354 15.48 -3.60 10.43
N MET A 355 15.55 -4.64 9.60
CA MET A 355 14.96 -5.94 9.90
C MET A 355 15.94 -7.08 9.63
N THR A 356 16.01 -8.01 10.60
CA THR A 356 16.72 -9.27 10.46
C THR A 356 15.72 -10.43 10.30
N GLY A 357 15.98 -11.31 9.35
CA GLY A 357 15.16 -12.47 9.04
C GLY A 357 15.94 -13.79 9.02
N ILE A 358 15.58 -14.68 8.09
CA ILE A 358 16.19 -16.01 7.94
C ILE A 358 17.71 -15.91 7.83
N ASN A 359 18.43 -16.90 8.38
CA ASN A 359 19.89 -17.01 8.30
C ASN A 359 20.66 -15.78 8.81
N ASN A 360 20.02 -14.94 9.65
CA ASN A 360 20.51 -13.64 10.11
C ASN A 360 20.73 -12.62 8.97
N HIS A 361 20.07 -12.78 7.81
CA HIS A 361 20.07 -11.76 6.79
C HIS A 361 19.45 -10.48 7.37
N THR A 362 20.17 -9.37 7.23
CA THR A 362 19.72 -8.07 7.74
C THR A 362 19.63 -7.08 6.59
N VAL A 363 18.50 -6.39 6.51
CA VAL A 363 18.27 -5.28 5.59
C VAL A 363 18.09 -4.01 6.40
N VAL A 364 18.94 -3.02 6.12
CA VAL A 364 18.94 -1.75 6.86
C VAL A 364 17.79 -0.84 6.40
N GLY A 365 17.19 -0.12 7.34
CA GLY A 365 16.30 0.98 7.04
C GLY A 365 17.05 2.14 6.38
N LEU A 366 16.35 2.98 5.62
CA LEU A 366 16.92 4.21 5.05
C LEU A 366 17.38 5.14 6.19
N PRO A 367 18.68 5.48 6.28
CA PRO A 367 19.19 6.34 7.37
C PRO A 367 18.69 7.78 7.21
N HIS A 368 17.76 8.21 8.06
CA HIS A 368 17.08 9.51 7.93
C HIS A 368 18.05 10.70 7.99
N ASP A 369 19.02 10.66 8.91
CA ASP A 369 20.00 11.77 9.05
C ASP A 369 20.88 11.88 7.80
N ARG A 370 21.28 10.74 7.21
CA ARG A 370 22.07 10.72 5.96
C ARG A 370 21.24 11.21 4.78
N LEU A 371 19.98 10.81 4.68
CA LEU A 371 19.07 11.35 3.67
C LEU A 371 18.97 12.88 3.77
N ARG A 372 18.73 13.41 4.98
CA ARG A 372 18.65 14.86 5.21
C ARG A 372 19.96 15.56 4.85
N GLU A 373 21.12 14.99 5.22
CA GLU A 373 22.44 15.51 4.88
C GLU A 373 22.64 15.59 3.37
N VAL A 374 22.34 14.51 2.65
CA VAL A 374 22.45 14.47 1.18
C VAL A 374 21.59 15.55 0.54
N LEU A 375 20.31 15.62 0.89
CA LEU A 375 19.39 16.62 0.33
C LEU A 375 19.84 18.05 0.66
N LYS A 376 20.35 18.30 1.86
CA LYS A 376 20.90 19.60 2.27
C LYS A 376 22.11 19.99 1.43
N ASN A 377 23.06 19.08 1.19
CA ASN A 377 24.26 19.31 0.40
C ASN A 377 23.92 19.67 -1.06
N HIS A 378 22.80 19.21 -1.57
CA HIS A 378 22.29 19.51 -2.91
C HIS A 378 21.26 20.66 -2.95
N ASN A 379 21.04 21.38 -1.83
CA ASN A 379 20.05 22.46 -1.70
C ASN A 379 18.61 22.00 -2.04
N GLN A 380 18.29 20.73 -1.78
CA GLN A 380 16.97 20.13 -2.01
C GLN A 380 16.21 19.80 -0.70
N LEU A 381 16.78 20.12 0.46
CA LEU A 381 16.04 19.97 1.70
C LEU A 381 14.99 21.09 1.80
N GLY A 382 13.71 20.71 1.89
CA GLY A 382 12.62 21.66 2.11
C GLY A 382 12.83 22.45 3.40
N GLN A 383 12.46 23.74 3.40
CA GLN A 383 12.50 24.53 4.63
C GLN A 383 11.48 23.96 5.60
N ASP A 384 11.87 23.76 6.86
CA ASP A 384 10.95 23.43 7.94
C ASP A 384 9.82 24.46 7.95
N LYS A 385 8.61 24.06 7.58
CA LYS A 385 7.43 24.91 7.83
C LYS A 385 7.32 25.02 9.35
N PRO A 386 7.33 26.24 9.93
CA PRO A 386 7.07 26.37 11.35
C PRO A 386 5.69 25.73 11.67
N LYS A 387 5.67 24.93 12.73
CA LYS A 387 4.49 24.23 13.24
C LYS A 387 3.43 25.22 13.69
#